data_f8a275013519e43d6818438438fe3fb5
#
_entry.id   f8a275013519e43d6818438438fe3fb5
#
_cell.length_a   1.000
_cell.length_b   1.000
_cell.length_c   1.000
_cell.angle_alpha   90.00
_cell.angle_beta   90.00
_cell.angle_gamma   90.00
#
_symmetry.space_group_name_H-M   'P 1'
#
loop_
_entity.id
_entity.type
_entity.pdbx_description
1 polymer ?
#
loop_
_entity_poly.entity_id
_entity_poly.type
_entity_poly.pdbx_seq_one_letter_code
_entity_poly.pdbx_strand_id
1 'polypeptide(L)'
;MCVPPDLSELDNLQDVDTVAIDLETHDPNLKTLGSGAIINVGKVVGIAVAFKDKKLYYPIGHVGARPPYTAKKVWKKLNDNIFQNKKITKVFHNAMYDVCWIRQATGTMVQGPIVDTMIAASVIDENRMRYSLDSLSKDYLDEKKYKYDLQEKVDEALGIPDAIANMHLLPYKLVKDYAEQDVNLTLKLWNIFKKKIDAPIEIKLNENGKIITKIKTLRNIFNLEMDLFPCLVDMRFKGVRVDTTKANTLGDDLEKRKKSILKGIEKRTGIKVEIWAADSIQKILNHQKITDYKKTPKSGRASLSKQYLESHSNIYLRLIARLRAYDKLINVFVRGLLKFVHNGRIHAEINQIRSEKGGT
;
A
#
# COMPACT_ATOMS: atom_id res chain seq x y z
N MET A 1 13.93 2.11 -34.88
CA MET A 1 13.93 2.73 -33.55
C MET A 1 12.50 2.78 -33.04
N CYS A 2 12.24 2.40 -31.80
CA CYS A 2 10.88 2.54 -31.21
C CYS A 2 10.69 4.02 -30.85
N VAL A 3 9.76 4.71 -31.51
CA VAL A 3 9.49 6.13 -31.31
C VAL A 3 8.33 6.25 -30.30
N PRO A 4 8.45 7.13 -29.27
CA PRO A 4 7.34 7.43 -28.38
C PRO A 4 6.13 7.97 -29.15
N PRO A 5 4.89 7.72 -28.69
CA PRO A 5 3.69 8.19 -29.36
C PRO A 5 3.64 9.72 -29.40
N ASP A 6 3.02 10.28 -30.45
CA ASP A 6 2.77 11.71 -30.54
C ASP A 6 1.72 12.16 -29.54
N LEU A 7 1.82 13.39 -29.01
CA LEU A 7 0.84 13.94 -28.08
C LEU A 7 -0.51 14.26 -28.73
N SER A 8 -0.56 14.37 -30.05
CA SER A 8 -1.82 14.54 -30.81
C SER A 8 -2.75 13.34 -30.67
N GLU A 9 -2.23 12.15 -30.33
CA GLU A 9 -3.04 10.97 -30.02
C GLU A 9 -4.03 11.22 -28.85
N LEU A 10 -3.69 12.16 -27.98
CA LEU A 10 -4.52 12.57 -26.85
C LEU A 10 -5.52 13.69 -27.19
N ASP A 11 -5.53 14.21 -28.42
CA ASP A 11 -6.45 15.28 -28.82
C ASP A 11 -7.82 14.77 -29.26
N ASN A 12 -7.88 13.56 -29.78
CA ASN A 12 -9.06 13.04 -30.44
C ASN A 12 -9.84 12.08 -29.53
N LEU A 13 -10.30 12.59 -28.37
CA LEU A 13 -11.02 11.82 -27.35
C LEU A 13 -12.53 12.09 -27.35
N GLN A 14 -13.10 12.69 -28.43
CA GLN A 14 -14.51 13.08 -28.47
C GLN A 14 -15.48 11.90 -28.29
N ASP A 15 -15.13 10.74 -28.82
CA ASP A 15 -15.93 9.50 -28.73
C ASP A 15 -15.33 8.49 -27.73
N VAL A 16 -14.54 8.97 -26.76
CA VAL A 16 -13.93 8.13 -25.73
C VAL A 16 -14.63 8.40 -24.39
N ASP A 17 -15.34 7.39 -23.90
CA ASP A 17 -16.02 7.44 -22.60
C ASP A 17 -15.21 6.81 -21.46
N THR A 18 -14.19 6.02 -21.80
CA THR A 18 -13.41 5.24 -20.82
C THR A 18 -11.94 5.20 -21.23
N VAL A 19 -11.04 5.52 -20.29
CA VAL A 19 -9.59 5.46 -20.45
C VAL A 19 -8.99 4.71 -19.27
N ALA A 20 -8.24 3.63 -19.52
CA ALA A 20 -7.41 3.00 -18.51
C ALA A 20 -6.06 3.72 -18.42
N ILE A 21 -5.53 3.85 -17.21
CA ILE A 21 -4.32 4.62 -16.90
C ILE A 21 -3.48 3.82 -15.91
N ASP A 22 -2.17 3.81 -16.13
CA ASP A 22 -1.18 3.23 -15.23
C ASP A 22 0.11 4.06 -15.25
N LEU A 23 0.76 4.21 -14.11
CA LEU A 23 1.96 5.02 -13.94
C LEU A 23 3.16 4.16 -13.59
N GLU A 24 4.23 4.32 -14.37
CA GLU A 24 5.52 3.77 -14.01
C GLU A 24 6.31 4.78 -13.19
N THR A 25 6.81 4.35 -12.03
CA THR A 25 7.39 5.26 -11.04
C THR A 25 8.75 4.80 -10.57
N HIS A 26 9.56 5.75 -10.13
CA HIS A 26 10.68 5.52 -9.24
C HIS A 26 10.28 5.99 -7.84
N ASP A 27 9.93 5.05 -6.97
CA ASP A 27 9.51 5.29 -5.59
C ASP A 27 10.43 4.53 -4.61
N PRO A 28 11.62 5.09 -4.30
CA PRO A 28 12.69 4.36 -3.62
C PRO A 28 12.34 3.96 -2.18
N ASN A 29 11.41 4.67 -1.57
CA ASN A 29 11.05 4.47 -0.16
C ASN A 29 9.68 3.80 0.03
N LEU A 30 9.03 3.33 -1.04
CA LEU A 30 7.68 2.78 -0.99
C LEU A 30 7.50 1.71 0.09
N LYS A 31 8.44 0.76 0.16
CA LYS A 31 8.39 -0.35 1.14
C LYS A 31 8.75 0.05 2.57
N THR A 32 9.36 1.21 2.78
CA THR A 32 9.91 1.63 4.09
C THR A 32 9.21 2.82 4.71
N LEU A 33 8.82 3.81 3.90
CA LEU A 33 8.21 5.06 4.35
C LEU A 33 6.83 5.32 3.73
N GLY A 34 6.36 4.42 2.86
CA GLY A 34 5.12 4.58 2.10
C GLY A 34 5.31 5.36 0.80
N SER A 35 4.20 5.73 0.16
CA SER A 35 4.21 6.34 -1.17
C SER A 35 4.93 7.68 -1.21
N GLY A 36 5.92 7.77 -2.09
CA GLY A 36 6.69 8.98 -2.36
C GLY A 36 5.88 10.14 -2.91
N ALA A 37 4.73 9.87 -3.53
CA ALA A 37 3.80 10.91 -3.99
C ALA A 37 3.33 11.83 -2.86
N ILE A 38 3.20 11.29 -1.64
CA ILE A 38 2.72 12.02 -0.47
C ILE A 38 3.82 12.85 0.18
N ILE A 39 5.02 12.28 0.26
CA ILE A 39 6.17 12.90 0.93
C ILE A 39 7.11 13.61 -0.05
N ASN A 40 6.72 13.71 -1.30
CA ASN A 40 7.47 14.35 -2.39
C ASN A 40 8.88 13.75 -2.61
N VAL A 41 8.96 12.41 -2.59
CA VAL A 41 10.19 11.64 -2.85
C VAL A 41 9.95 10.68 -4.01
N GLY A 42 10.89 10.63 -4.96
CA GLY A 42 10.73 9.86 -6.18
C GLY A 42 10.08 10.65 -7.32
N LYS A 43 9.65 9.97 -8.37
CA LYS A 43 9.08 10.59 -9.58
C LYS A 43 8.32 9.58 -10.43
N VAL A 44 7.39 10.06 -11.24
CA VAL A 44 6.81 9.30 -12.35
C VAL A 44 7.81 9.27 -13.50
N VAL A 45 8.04 8.10 -14.09
CA VAL A 45 9.00 7.90 -15.18
C VAL A 45 8.31 7.62 -16.51
N GLY A 46 7.05 7.17 -16.48
CA GLY A 46 6.24 6.96 -17.65
C GLY A 46 4.76 6.89 -17.32
N ILE A 47 3.92 7.10 -18.33
CA ILE A 47 2.47 7.10 -18.21
C ILE A 47 1.92 6.25 -19.35
N ALA A 48 1.19 5.19 -19.00
CA ALA A 48 0.48 4.37 -19.96
C ALA A 48 -1.01 4.74 -19.96
N VAL A 49 -1.61 4.77 -21.15
CA VAL A 49 -3.06 4.95 -21.32
C VAL A 49 -3.59 3.98 -22.38
N ALA A 50 -4.79 3.44 -22.13
CA ALA A 50 -5.50 2.62 -23.11
C ALA A 50 -6.95 3.07 -23.25
N PHE A 51 -7.41 3.20 -24.48
CA PHE A 51 -8.78 3.54 -24.84
C PHE A 51 -9.11 3.00 -26.22
N LYS A 52 -10.32 2.47 -26.41
CA LYS A 52 -10.70 1.74 -27.60
C LYS A 52 -9.65 0.64 -27.91
N ASP A 53 -9.05 0.65 -29.08
CA ASP A 53 -8.00 -0.31 -29.50
C ASP A 53 -6.58 0.25 -29.37
N LYS A 54 -6.44 1.48 -28.83
CA LYS A 54 -5.14 2.14 -28.66
C LYS A 54 -4.53 1.84 -27.30
N LYS A 55 -3.22 1.64 -27.29
CA LYS A 55 -2.37 1.51 -26.11
C LYS A 55 -1.15 2.38 -26.34
N LEU A 56 -0.89 3.33 -25.46
CA LEU A 56 0.12 4.35 -25.63
C LEU A 56 0.91 4.49 -24.34
N TYR A 57 2.23 4.45 -24.44
CA TYR A 57 3.12 4.70 -23.31
C TYR A 57 3.99 5.93 -23.56
N TYR A 58 3.87 6.93 -22.69
CA TYR A 58 4.58 8.20 -22.73
C TYR A 58 5.75 8.18 -21.74
N PRO A 59 7.01 7.99 -22.19
CA PRO A 59 8.18 8.06 -21.32
C PRO A 59 8.46 9.52 -20.94
N ILE A 60 8.59 9.81 -19.65
CA ILE A 60 8.85 11.17 -19.15
C ILE A 60 10.06 11.27 -18.23
N GLY A 61 10.64 10.15 -17.82
CA GLY A 61 11.75 10.13 -16.86
C GLY A 61 12.71 8.95 -16.99
N HIS A 62 12.65 8.17 -18.08
CA HIS A 62 13.58 7.08 -18.35
C HIS A 62 14.97 7.56 -18.72
N VAL A 63 15.98 6.83 -18.31
CA VAL A 63 17.35 7.05 -18.73
C VAL A 63 17.48 6.78 -20.24
N GLY A 64 18.09 7.71 -20.97
CA GLY A 64 18.33 7.59 -22.41
C GLY A 64 17.08 7.78 -23.30
N ALA A 65 15.89 7.93 -22.76
CA ALA A 65 14.71 8.30 -23.54
C ALA A 65 14.81 9.76 -24.00
N ARG A 66 14.58 9.99 -25.31
CA ARG A 66 14.57 11.33 -25.92
C ARG A 66 13.23 11.53 -26.65
N PRO A 67 12.10 11.66 -25.91
CA PRO A 67 10.82 11.92 -26.54
C PRO A 67 10.82 13.33 -27.18
N PRO A 68 9.99 13.55 -28.22
CA PRO A 68 9.88 14.85 -28.89
C PRO A 68 9.13 15.90 -28.04
N TYR A 69 8.84 15.60 -26.80
CA TYR A 69 8.09 16.43 -25.86
C TYR A 69 8.74 16.44 -24.47
N THR A 70 8.37 17.41 -23.65
CA THR A 70 8.79 17.50 -22.25
C THR A 70 7.74 16.82 -21.34
N ALA A 71 8.16 16.33 -20.17
CA ALA A 71 7.24 15.80 -19.15
C ALA A 71 6.10 16.79 -18.83
N LYS A 72 6.41 18.09 -18.73
CA LYS A 72 5.40 19.14 -18.49
C LYS A 72 4.32 19.18 -19.56
N LYS A 73 4.68 19.00 -20.85
CA LYS A 73 3.70 18.95 -21.94
C LYS A 73 2.80 17.72 -21.85
N VAL A 74 3.37 16.55 -21.51
CA VAL A 74 2.59 15.31 -21.30
C VAL A 74 1.58 15.50 -20.17
N TRP A 75 2.05 15.94 -19.00
CA TRP A 75 1.17 16.19 -17.85
C TRP A 75 0.06 17.18 -18.15
N LYS A 76 0.40 18.29 -18.80
CA LYS A 76 -0.61 19.29 -19.21
C LYS A 76 -1.65 18.67 -20.13
N LYS A 77 -1.23 17.93 -21.15
CA LYS A 77 -2.12 17.31 -22.13
C LYS A 77 -3.05 16.28 -21.50
N LEU A 78 -2.50 15.38 -20.66
CA LEU A 78 -3.29 14.39 -19.93
C LEU A 78 -4.25 15.05 -18.93
N ASN A 79 -3.80 16.09 -18.25
CA ASN A 79 -4.64 16.82 -17.30
C ASN A 79 -5.83 17.46 -18.01
N ASP A 80 -5.58 18.21 -19.07
CA ASP A 80 -6.63 18.95 -19.77
C ASP A 80 -7.63 18.01 -20.48
N ASN A 81 -7.15 16.96 -21.13
CA ASN A 81 -7.97 16.12 -22.00
C ASN A 81 -8.58 14.90 -21.28
N ILE A 82 -7.93 14.40 -20.23
CA ILE A 82 -8.36 13.18 -19.52
C ILE A 82 -8.69 13.47 -18.06
N PHE A 83 -7.71 13.91 -17.25
CA PHE A 83 -7.89 13.93 -15.79
C PHE A 83 -8.95 14.94 -15.32
N GLN A 84 -9.09 16.07 -15.99
CA GLN A 84 -10.12 17.09 -15.69
C GLN A 84 -11.41 16.90 -16.50
N ASN A 85 -11.45 15.98 -17.45
CA ASN A 85 -12.63 15.73 -18.24
C ASN A 85 -13.66 14.88 -17.46
N LYS A 86 -14.73 15.52 -16.99
CA LYS A 86 -15.78 14.86 -16.19
C LYS A 86 -16.60 13.81 -16.94
N LYS A 87 -16.53 13.79 -18.27
CA LYS A 87 -17.29 12.82 -19.09
C LYS A 87 -16.55 11.50 -19.27
N ILE A 88 -15.23 11.50 -19.16
CA ILE A 88 -14.41 10.31 -19.31
C ILE A 88 -14.32 9.55 -17.98
N THR A 89 -14.58 8.27 -18.00
CA THR A 89 -14.30 7.36 -16.89
C THR A 89 -12.83 6.98 -16.88
N LYS A 90 -12.11 7.24 -15.78
CA LYS A 90 -10.71 6.88 -15.58
C LYS A 90 -10.64 5.57 -14.83
N VAL A 91 -10.07 4.58 -15.47
CA VAL A 91 -9.94 3.22 -14.94
C VAL A 91 -8.50 2.97 -14.52
N PHE A 92 -8.32 2.55 -13.30
CA PHE A 92 -7.03 2.19 -12.72
C PHE A 92 -7.07 0.77 -12.16
N HIS A 93 -5.89 0.25 -11.84
CA HIS A 93 -5.74 -0.90 -10.98
C HIS A 93 -4.92 -0.52 -9.75
N ASN A 94 -5.52 -0.48 -8.56
CA ASN A 94 -4.97 0.14 -7.35
C ASN A 94 -4.87 1.68 -7.47
N ALA A 95 -5.99 2.29 -7.84
CA ALA A 95 -6.14 3.72 -8.14
C ALA A 95 -5.50 4.66 -7.11
N MET A 96 -5.44 4.25 -5.84
CA MET A 96 -4.88 5.07 -4.75
C MET A 96 -3.42 5.43 -5.02
N TYR A 97 -2.65 4.54 -5.63
CA TYR A 97 -1.26 4.78 -5.95
C TYR A 97 -1.12 5.82 -7.07
N ASP A 98 -1.78 5.58 -8.21
CA ASP A 98 -1.67 6.42 -9.40
C ASP A 98 -2.27 7.82 -9.20
N VAL A 99 -3.46 7.89 -8.60
CA VAL A 99 -4.15 9.17 -8.36
C VAL A 99 -3.34 10.06 -7.41
N CYS A 100 -2.63 9.49 -6.42
CA CYS A 100 -1.73 10.27 -5.58
C CYS A 100 -0.56 10.86 -6.38
N TRP A 101 0.06 10.09 -7.29
CA TRP A 101 1.11 10.60 -8.16
C TRP A 101 0.62 11.63 -9.18
N ILE A 102 -0.58 11.42 -9.75
CA ILE A 102 -1.22 12.41 -10.64
C ILE A 102 -1.43 13.73 -9.89
N ARG A 103 -1.98 13.66 -8.68
CA ARG A 103 -2.21 14.84 -7.85
C ARG A 103 -0.91 15.55 -7.47
N GLN A 104 0.13 14.82 -7.12
CA GLN A 104 1.45 15.36 -6.82
C GLN A 104 2.03 16.08 -8.05
N ALA A 105 1.93 15.49 -9.24
CA ALA A 105 2.50 16.04 -10.47
C ALA A 105 1.71 17.21 -11.07
N THR A 106 0.37 17.21 -10.92
CA THR A 106 -0.52 18.21 -11.52
C THR A 106 -1.01 19.28 -10.55
N GLY A 107 -0.92 19.03 -9.24
CA GLY A 107 -1.52 19.87 -8.19
C GLY A 107 -3.03 19.77 -8.10
N THR A 108 -3.69 18.93 -8.91
CA THR A 108 -5.15 18.83 -9.01
C THR A 108 -5.63 17.41 -8.74
N MET A 109 -6.86 17.29 -8.23
CA MET A 109 -7.55 16.00 -8.10
C MET A 109 -8.14 15.58 -9.44
N VAL A 110 -8.04 14.30 -9.77
CA VAL A 110 -8.72 13.71 -10.94
C VAL A 110 -10.22 13.91 -10.80
N GLN A 111 -10.86 14.39 -11.86
CA GLN A 111 -12.29 14.73 -11.91
C GLN A 111 -13.11 13.68 -12.67
N GLY A 112 -14.42 13.60 -12.37
CA GLY A 112 -15.37 12.69 -13.01
C GLY A 112 -15.26 11.26 -12.48
N PRO A 113 -15.86 10.27 -13.18
CA PRO A 113 -15.88 8.90 -12.68
C PRO A 113 -14.46 8.31 -12.61
N ILE A 114 -14.11 7.83 -11.43
CA ILE A 114 -12.91 7.03 -11.19
C ILE A 114 -13.36 5.59 -10.95
N VAL A 115 -12.62 4.65 -11.48
CA VAL A 115 -12.83 3.22 -11.31
C VAL A 115 -11.53 2.57 -10.89
N ASP A 116 -11.60 1.76 -9.83
CA ASP A 116 -10.53 0.87 -9.44
C ASP A 116 -10.94 -0.58 -9.68
N THR A 117 -10.26 -1.26 -10.60
CA THR A 117 -10.55 -2.66 -10.92
C THR A 117 -10.20 -3.62 -9.78
N MET A 118 -9.29 -3.23 -8.88
CA MET A 118 -8.98 -4.00 -7.67
C MET A 118 -10.17 -3.95 -6.69
N ILE A 119 -10.77 -2.77 -6.48
CA ILE A 119 -11.98 -2.61 -5.66
C ILE A 119 -13.19 -3.28 -6.34
N ALA A 120 -13.35 -3.11 -7.65
CA ALA A 120 -14.41 -3.79 -8.41
C ALA A 120 -14.36 -5.32 -8.21
N ALA A 121 -13.16 -5.90 -8.30
CA ALA A 121 -12.98 -7.34 -8.08
C ALA A 121 -13.31 -7.77 -6.66
N SER A 122 -12.99 -6.97 -5.63
CA SER A 122 -13.31 -7.27 -4.24
C SER A 122 -14.81 -7.18 -3.95
N VAL A 123 -15.52 -6.27 -4.59
CA VAL A 123 -16.98 -6.17 -4.50
C VAL A 123 -17.68 -7.36 -5.19
N ILE A 124 -17.09 -7.88 -6.28
CA ILE A 124 -17.62 -9.06 -7.00
C ILE A 124 -17.39 -10.35 -6.21
N ASP A 125 -16.22 -10.47 -5.58
CA ASP A 125 -15.85 -11.68 -4.80
C ASP A 125 -14.88 -11.29 -3.66
N GLU A 126 -15.41 -11.10 -2.47
CA GLU A 126 -14.67 -10.73 -1.26
C GLU A 126 -13.82 -11.89 -0.70
N ASN A 127 -14.05 -13.12 -1.14
CA ASN A 127 -13.37 -14.31 -0.63
C ASN A 127 -12.04 -14.58 -1.35
N ARG A 128 -11.69 -13.79 -2.35
CA ARG A 128 -10.42 -13.96 -3.07
C ARG A 128 -9.22 -13.66 -2.18
N MET A 129 -8.20 -14.49 -2.31
CA MET A 129 -6.92 -14.30 -1.60
C MET A 129 -6.05 -13.18 -2.21
N ARG A 130 -6.21 -12.91 -3.51
CA ARG A 130 -5.37 -11.96 -4.27
C ARG A 130 -6.20 -11.18 -5.27
N TYR A 131 -5.95 -9.86 -5.30
CA TYR A 131 -6.58 -8.91 -6.23
C TYR A 131 -5.54 -8.22 -7.13
N SER A 132 -4.32 -8.76 -7.24
CA SER A 132 -3.31 -8.19 -8.15
C SER A 132 -3.74 -8.32 -9.61
N LEU A 133 -3.29 -7.38 -10.46
CA LEU A 133 -3.59 -7.37 -11.89
C LEU A 133 -3.25 -8.72 -12.55
N ASP A 134 -2.09 -9.30 -12.22
CA ASP A 134 -1.67 -10.60 -12.71
C ASP A 134 -2.64 -11.74 -12.34
N SER A 135 -3.07 -11.80 -11.07
CA SER A 135 -4.04 -12.82 -10.63
C SER A 135 -5.39 -12.65 -11.31
N LEU A 136 -5.89 -11.42 -11.40
CA LEU A 136 -7.19 -11.14 -12.01
C LEU A 136 -7.17 -11.37 -13.52
N SER A 137 -6.09 -10.99 -14.21
CA SER A 137 -5.95 -11.21 -15.65
C SER A 137 -5.89 -12.68 -16.00
N LYS A 138 -5.17 -13.48 -15.20
CA LYS A 138 -5.14 -14.93 -15.38
C LYS A 138 -6.52 -15.55 -15.21
N ASP A 139 -7.27 -15.14 -14.17
CA ASP A 139 -8.54 -15.79 -13.80
C ASP A 139 -9.73 -15.34 -14.67
N TYR A 140 -9.73 -14.09 -15.14
CA TYR A 140 -10.86 -13.52 -15.89
C TYR A 140 -10.61 -13.36 -17.39
N LEU A 141 -9.34 -13.30 -17.83
CA LEU A 141 -8.97 -13.07 -19.22
C LEU A 141 -8.19 -14.24 -19.84
N ASP A 142 -7.72 -15.20 -19.01
CA ASP A 142 -6.74 -16.24 -19.40
C ASP A 142 -5.44 -15.63 -19.98
N GLU A 143 -5.08 -14.44 -19.53
CA GLU A 143 -3.89 -13.70 -19.94
C GLU A 143 -2.90 -13.58 -18.79
N LYS A 144 -1.59 -13.71 -19.08
CA LYS A 144 -0.51 -13.51 -18.12
C LYS A 144 0.11 -12.13 -18.29
N LYS A 145 0.57 -11.54 -17.19
CA LYS A 145 1.32 -10.30 -17.19
C LYS A 145 2.77 -10.53 -17.68
N TYR A 146 3.33 -9.60 -18.47
CA TYR A 146 4.73 -9.68 -18.99
C TYR A 146 5.81 -9.42 -17.93
N LYS A 147 5.47 -9.49 -16.65
CA LYS A 147 6.43 -9.22 -15.55
C LYS A 147 7.69 -10.10 -15.61
N TYR A 148 7.50 -11.39 -15.87
CA TYR A 148 8.62 -12.33 -15.96
C TYR A 148 9.43 -12.10 -17.23
N ASP A 149 8.76 -11.86 -18.36
CA ASP A 149 9.42 -11.55 -19.62
C ASP A 149 10.22 -10.25 -19.55
N LEU A 150 9.77 -9.24 -18.78
CA LEU A 150 10.52 -8.00 -18.56
C LEU A 150 11.80 -8.28 -17.79
N GLN A 151 11.74 -9.02 -16.66
CA GLN A 151 12.92 -9.33 -15.86
C GLN A 151 13.94 -10.14 -16.67
N GLU A 152 13.50 -11.16 -17.39
CA GLU A 152 14.36 -12.00 -18.25
C GLU A 152 15.09 -11.16 -19.30
N LYS A 153 14.36 -10.31 -20.03
CA LYS A 153 14.95 -9.38 -21.03
C LYS A 153 15.93 -8.38 -20.42
N VAL A 154 15.66 -7.94 -19.19
CA VAL A 154 16.52 -6.99 -18.47
C VAL A 154 17.77 -7.69 -17.95
N ASP A 155 17.65 -8.90 -17.42
CA ASP A 155 18.79 -9.70 -16.97
C ASP A 155 19.74 -10.02 -18.14
N GLU A 156 19.19 -10.43 -19.29
CA GLU A 156 19.98 -10.69 -20.50
C GLU A 156 20.68 -9.44 -21.06
N ALA A 157 20.01 -8.29 -21.07
CA ALA A 157 20.52 -7.10 -21.73
C ALA A 157 21.35 -6.19 -20.82
N LEU A 158 21.06 -6.10 -19.53
CA LEU A 158 21.57 -5.05 -18.64
C LEU A 158 22.04 -5.58 -17.28
N GLY A 159 21.64 -6.76 -16.86
CA GLY A 159 21.97 -7.32 -15.55
C GLY A 159 21.43 -6.49 -14.36
N ILE A 160 20.33 -5.76 -14.54
CA ILE A 160 19.71 -4.95 -13.49
C ILE A 160 18.75 -5.80 -12.67
N PRO A 161 19.02 -6.04 -11.38
CA PRO A 161 18.12 -6.80 -10.52
C PRO A 161 16.84 -6.02 -10.25
N ASP A 162 15.72 -6.76 -10.03
CA ASP A 162 14.39 -6.19 -9.75
C ASP A 162 14.01 -5.08 -10.75
N ALA A 163 13.80 -5.48 -12.02
CA ALA A 163 13.47 -4.59 -13.13
C ALA A 163 12.29 -3.66 -12.83
N ILE A 164 11.29 -4.14 -12.07
CA ILE A 164 10.11 -3.37 -11.67
C ILE A 164 10.52 -2.21 -10.73
N ALA A 165 11.30 -2.48 -9.70
CA ALA A 165 11.76 -1.45 -8.77
C ALA A 165 12.73 -0.44 -9.42
N ASN A 166 13.44 -0.89 -10.46
CA ASN A 166 14.45 -0.10 -11.17
C ASN A 166 14.01 0.36 -12.57
N MET A 167 12.72 0.44 -12.83
CA MET A 167 12.14 0.73 -14.13
C MET A 167 12.63 2.06 -14.73
N HIS A 168 12.97 3.03 -13.90
CA HIS A 168 13.53 4.32 -14.29
C HIS A 168 14.91 4.23 -14.97
N LEU A 169 15.64 3.13 -14.73
CA LEU A 169 16.95 2.86 -15.37
C LEU A 169 16.82 2.11 -16.69
N LEU A 170 15.63 1.57 -16.99
CA LEU A 170 15.42 0.76 -18.17
C LEU A 170 15.18 1.59 -19.42
N PRO A 171 15.67 1.14 -20.59
CA PRO A 171 15.33 1.75 -21.85
C PRO A 171 13.81 1.70 -22.12
N TYR A 172 13.28 2.77 -22.69
CA TYR A 172 11.88 2.90 -23.08
C TYR A 172 11.34 1.67 -23.82
N LYS A 173 12.09 1.10 -24.76
CA LYS A 173 11.67 -0.05 -25.57
C LYS A 173 11.32 -1.28 -24.71
N LEU A 174 12.03 -1.51 -23.60
CA LEU A 174 11.77 -2.66 -22.74
C LEU A 174 10.54 -2.45 -21.86
N VAL A 175 10.31 -1.21 -21.40
CA VAL A 175 9.20 -0.88 -20.51
C VAL A 175 7.88 -0.70 -21.25
N LYS A 176 7.93 -0.21 -22.51
CA LYS A 176 6.73 0.08 -23.30
C LYS A 176 5.75 -1.07 -23.37
N ASP A 177 6.21 -2.25 -23.78
CA ASP A 177 5.33 -3.40 -23.99
C ASP A 177 4.69 -3.86 -22.67
N TYR A 178 5.44 -3.77 -21.57
CA TYR A 178 4.96 -4.07 -20.23
C TYR A 178 3.87 -3.08 -19.79
N ALA A 179 4.15 -1.78 -19.86
CA ALA A 179 3.22 -0.74 -19.42
C ALA A 179 1.95 -0.68 -20.28
N GLU A 180 2.08 -0.85 -21.60
CA GLU A 180 0.95 -0.94 -22.52
C GLU A 180 0.10 -2.20 -22.29
N GLN A 181 0.70 -3.30 -21.84
CA GLN A 181 -0.06 -4.48 -21.44
C GLN A 181 -0.86 -4.22 -20.17
N ASP A 182 -0.28 -3.59 -19.14
CA ASP A 182 -0.95 -3.36 -17.87
C ASP A 182 -2.22 -2.52 -18.03
N VAL A 183 -2.17 -1.44 -18.80
CA VAL A 183 -3.38 -0.64 -19.07
C VAL A 183 -4.40 -1.37 -19.94
N ASN A 184 -3.95 -2.21 -20.87
CA ASN A 184 -4.84 -3.02 -21.70
C ASN A 184 -5.58 -4.08 -20.86
N LEU A 185 -4.87 -4.77 -19.97
CA LEU A 185 -5.46 -5.73 -19.04
C LEU A 185 -6.45 -5.04 -18.10
N THR A 186 -6.09 -3.87 -17.58
CA THR A 186 -6.95 -3.06 -16.72
C THR A 186 -8.26 -2.67 -17.44
N LEU A 187 -8.18 -2.22 -18.69
CA LEU A 187 -9.37 -1.89 -19.49
C LEU A 187 -10.24 -3.12 -19.78
N LYS A 188 -9.63 -4.26 -20.17
CA LYS A 188 -10.35 -5.52 -20.42
C LYS A 188 -11.05 -6.01 -19.14
N LEU A 189 -10.38 -5.99 -18.00
CA LEU A 189 -10.97 -6.36 -16.71
C LEU A 189 -12.17 -5.48 -16.37
N TRP A 190 -12.05 -4.17 -16.56
CA TRP A 190 -13.19 -3.27 -16.33
C TRP A 190 -14.40 -3.60 -17.20
N ASN A 191 -14.20 -3.92 -18.47
CA ASN A 191 -15.29 -4.31 -19.38
C ASN A 191 -16.03 -5.57 -18.90
N ILE A 192 -15.35 -6.50 -18.24
CA ILE A 192 -15.96 -7.68 -17.62
C ILE A 192 -16.62 -7.31 -16.29
N PHE A 193 -15.91 -6.58 -15.42
CA PHE A 193 -16.38 -6.26 -14.07
C PHE A 193 -17.59 -5.35 -14.08
N LYS A 194 -17.66 -4.38 -14.99
CA LYS A 194 -18.83 -3.54 -15.20
C LYS A 194 -20.10 -4.38 -15.39
N LYS A 195 -20.04 -5.40 -16.26
CA LYS A 195 -21.17 -6.30 -16.51
C LYS A 195 -21.54 -7.15 -15.28
N LYS A 196 -20.53 -7.63 -14.53
CA LYS A 196 -20.76 -8.41 -13.29
C LYS A 196 -21.37 -7.56 -12.18
N ILE A 197 -20.93 -6.32 -12.02
CA ILE A 197 -21.46 -5.36 -11.03
C ILE A 197 -22.90 -4.98 -11.33
N ASP A 198 -23.27 -4.88 -12.62
CA ASP A 198 -24.62 -4.55 -13.06
C ASP A 198 -25.56 -5.76 -13.17
N ALA A 199 -25.03 -6.97 -13.03
CA ALA A 199 -25.82 -8.18 -13.10
C ALA A 199 -26.81 -8.26 -11.92
N PRO A 200 -28.08 -8.68 -12.15
CA PRO A 200 -29.06 -8.83 -11.10
C PRO A 200 -28.69 -9.97 -10.15
N ILE A 201 -28.85 -9.73 -8.86
CA ILE A 201 -28.64 -10.68 -7.78
C ILE A 201 -29.93 -10.83 -6.98
N GLU A 202 -30.40 -12.06 -6.78
CA GLU A 202 -31.52 -12.36 -5.91
C GLU A 202 -31.04 -12.41 -4.44
N ILE A 203 -31.59 -11.54 -3.61
CA ILE A 203 -31.34 -11.52 -2.18
C ILE A 203 -32.60 -11.95 -1.44
N LYS A 204 -32.52 -13.03 -0.66
CA LYS A 204 -33.59 -13.49 0.21
C LYS A 204 -33.42 -12.84 1.59
N LEU A 205 -34.37 -12.02 1.98
CA LEU A 205 -34.39 -11.33 3.27
C LEU A 205 -35.49 -11.93 4.12
N ASN A 206 -35.24 -12.12 5.42
CA ASN A 206 -36.28 -12.47 6.38
C ASN A 206 -36.78 -11.16 7.02
N GLU A 207 -37.94 -10.70 6.60
CA GLU A 207 -38.61 -9.54 7.18
C GLU A 207 -39.86 -10.05 7.98
N ASN A 208 -39.82 -9.94 9.28
CA ASN A 208 -40.89 -10.36 10.20
C ASN A 208 -41.34 -11.84 10.03
N GLY A 209 -40.41 -12.75 9.81
CA GLY A 209 -40.70 -14.17 9.63
C GLY A 209 -41.13 -14.58 8.21
N LYS A 210 -41.22 -13.63 7.28
CA LYS A 210 -41.49 -13.88 5.85
C LYS A 210 -40.23 -13.72 5.01
N ILE A 211 -39.95 -14.71 4.15
CA ILE A 211 -38.85 -14.60 3.17
C ILE A 211 -39.33 -13.75 2.02
N ILE A 212 -38.68 -12.59 1.82
CA ILE A 212 -38.92 -11.68 0.71
C ILE A 212 -37.70 -11.76 -0.22
N THR A 213 -37.95 -11.98 -1.51
CA THR A 213 -36.90 -11.92 -2.53
C THR A 213 -36.81 -10.51 -3.10
N LYS A 214 -35.63 -9.89 -3.00
CA LYS A 214 -35.34 -8.59 -3.64
C LYS A 214 -34.27 -8.77 -4.71
N ILE A 215 -34.47 -8.17 -5.89
CA ILE A 215 -33.48 -8.12 -6.93
C ILE A 215 -32.65 -6.86 -6.72
N LYS A 216 -31.34 -7.01 -6.63
CA LYS A 216 -30.36 -5.92 -6.48
C LYS A 216 -29.19 -6.14 -7.40
N THR A 217 -28.29 -5.16 -7.48
CA THR A 217 -27.00 -5.27 -8.15
C THR A 217 -25.88 -4.86 -7.17
N LEU A 218 -24.66 -5.17 -7.50
CA LEU A 218 -23.48 -4.71 -6.72
C LEU A 218 -23.15 -3.23 -6.99
N ARG A 219 -23.83 -2.58 -7.93
CA ARG A 219 -23.57 -1.20 -8.36
C ARG A 219 -23.55 -0.20 -7.22
N ASN A 220 -24.51 -0.29 -6.30
CA ASN A 220 -24.60 0.67 -5.20
C ASN A 220 -23.43 0.55 -4.23
N ILE A 221 -22.97 -0.67 -3.96
CA ILE A 221 -21.79 -0.92 -3.09
C ILE A 221 -20.54 -0.40 -3.79
N PHE A 222 -20.37 -0.73 -5.07
CA PHE A 222 -19.23 -0.25 -5.85
C PHE A 222 -19.20 1.29 -5.93
N ASN A 223 -20.33 1.93 -6.17
CA ASN A 223 -20.41 3.39 -6.22
C ASN A 223 -20.05 4.01 -4.85
N LEU A 224 -20.52 3.43 -3.74
CA LEU A 224 -20.16 3.89 -2.40
C LEU A 224 -18.65 3.88 -2.18
N GLU A 225 -17.95 2.81 -2.58
CA GLU A 225 -16.49 2.71 -2.49
C GLU A 225 -15.79 3.76 -3.37
N MET A 226 -16.30 3.99 -4.58
CA MET A 226 -15.73 4.98 -5.48
C MET A 226 -16.02 6.42 -5.06
N ASP A 227 -17.20 6.70 -4.48
CA ASP A 227 -17.54 8.02 -3.93
C ASP A 227 -16.70 8.34 -2.68
N LEU A 228 -16.35 7.34 -1.89
CA LEU A 228 -15.45 7.48 -0.74
C LEU A 228 -14.00 7.77 -1.17
N PHE A 229 -13.57 7.24 -2.31
CA PHE A 229 -12.20 7.26 -2.78
C PHE A 229 -11.53 8.66 -2.79
N PRO A 230 -12.14 9.74 -3.32
CA PRO A 230 -11.54 11.09 -3.26
C PRO A 230 -11.30 11.59 -1.85
N CYS A 231 -12.20 11.27 -0.91
CA CYS A 231 -12.04 11.61 0.51
C CYS A 231 -10.80 10.91 1.10
N LEU A 232 -10.59 9.64 0.77
CA LEU A 232 -9.43 8.89 1.25
C LEU A 232 -8.11 9.42 0.68
N VAL A 233 -8.10 9.86 -0.59
CA VAL A 233 -6.95 10.57 -1.19
C VAL A 233 -6.66 11.85 -0.43
N ASP A 234 -7.69 12.66 -0.12
CA ASP A 234 -7.53 13.90 0.64
C ASP A 234 -7.02 13.64 2.06
N MET A 235 -7.54 12.62 2.74
CA MET A 235 -7.06 12.21 4.06
C MET A 235 -5.58 11.81 4.02
N ARG A 236 -5.16 11.10 3.01
CA ARG A 236 -3.77 10.70 2.80
C ARG A 236 -2.83 11.90 2.63
N PHE A 237 -3.20 12.85 1.78
CA PHE A 237 -2.43 14.08 1.57
C PHE A 237 -2.43 14.99 2.82
N LYS A 238 -3.56 15.09 3.51
CA LYS A 238 -3.68 15.86 4.74
C LYS A 238 -2.84 15.27 5.88
N GLY A 239 -2.85 13.95 6.05
CA GLY A 239 -2.17 13.25 7.13
C GLY A 239 -2.64 13.69 8.53
N VAL A 240 -2.08 13.03 9.54
CA VAL A 240 -2.37 13.29 10.97
C VAL A 240 -1.24 14.10 11.58
N ARG A 241 -1.57 15.21 12.21
CA ARG A 241 -0.61 16.07 12.92
C ARG A 241 0.01 15.35 14.11
N VAL A 242 1.32 15.47 14.27
CA VAL A 242 2.09 14.88 15.37
C VAL A 242 2.83 15.98 16.12
N ASP A 243 2.66 16.00 17.42
CA ASP A 243 3.49 16.80 18.30
C ASP A 243 4.81 16.06 18.57
N THR A 244 5.80 16.34 17.74
CA THR A 244 7.11 15.68 17.79
C THR A 244 7.89 16.03 19.06
N THR A 245 7.71 17.23 19.61
CA THR A 245 8.36 17.65 20.85
C THR A 245 7.82 16.84 22.02
N LYS A 246 6.51 16.77 22.15
CA LYS A 246 5.85 15.99 23.21
C LYS A 246 6.18 14.49 23.09
N ALA A 247 6.20 13.95 21.85
CA ALA A 247 6.56 12.56 21.59
C ALA A 247 8.01 12.27 22.04
N ASN A 248 8.98 13.11 21.68
CA ASN A 248 10.37 12.95 22.10
C ASN A 248 10.52 13.03 23.63
N THR A 249 9.91 14.04 24.26
CA THR A 249 9.92 14.18 25.72
C THR A 249 9.37 12.93 26.42
N LEU A 250 8.24 12.39 25.91
CA LEU A 250 7.66 11.15 26.43
C LEU A 250 8.62 9.95 26.25
N GLY A 251 9.26 9.84 25.10
CA GLY A 251 10.25 8.79 24.81
C GLY A 251 11.43 8.84 25.79
N ASP A 252 11.95 10.04 26.06
CA ASP A 252 13.09 10.25 26.96
C ASP A 252 12.71 9.97 28.42
N ASP A 253 11.53 10.36 28.85
CA ASP A 253 11.02 10.05 30.20
C ASP A 253 10.83 8.54 30.41
N LEU A 254 10.27 7.86 29.42
CA LEU A 254 10.12 6.40 29.46
C LEU A 254 11.49 5.69 29.49
N GLU A 255 12.46 6.20 28.74
CA GLU A 255 13.83 5.65 28.73
C GLU A 255 14.53 5.85 30.07
N LYS A 256 14.38 7.01 30.71
CA LYS A 256 14.88 7.29 32.08
C LYS A 256 14.27 6.31 33.09
N ARG A 257 12.94 6.12 33.04
CA ARG A 257 12.23 5.17 33.93
C ARG A 257 12.70 3.73 33.69
N LYS A 258 12.85 3.31 32.42
CA LYS A 258 13.37 1.99 32.05
C LYS A 258 14.77 1.77 32.64
N LYS A 259 15.69 2.71 32.44
CA LYS A 259 17.06 2.65 32.99
C LYS A 259 17.06 2.60 34.51
N SER A 260 16.22 3.35 35.19
CA SER A 260 16.11 3.36 36.65
C SER A 260 15.67 1.98 37.21
N ILE A 261 14.65 1.37 36.56
CA ILE A 261 14.18 0.04 36.97
C ILE A 261 15.27 -1.02 36.74
N LEU A 262 15.95 -1.00 35.59
CA LEU A 262 17.04 -1.94 35.30
C LEU A 262 18.18 -1.84 36.32
N LYS A 263 18.64 -0.61 36.63
CA LYS A 263 19.64 -0.35 37.69
C LYS A 263 19.15 -0.84 39.06
N GLY A 264 17.86 -0.67 39.37
CA GLY A 264 17.26 -1.14 40.62
C GLY A 264 17.24 -2.67 40.74
N ILE A 265 16.98 -3.37 39.65
CA ILE A 265 17.06 -4.84 39.59
C ILE A 265 18.54 -5.29 39.79
N GLU A 266 19.45 -4.72 39.01
CA GLU A 266 20.87 -5.05 39.07
C GLU A 266 21.47 -4.82 40.49
N LYS A 267 21.19 -3.69 41.12
CA LYS A 267 21.64 -3.36 42.48
C LYS A 267 21.16 -4.38 43.52
N ARG A 268 19.93 -4.93 43.38
CA ARG A 268 19.35 -5.85 44.37
C ARG A 268 19.67 -7.33 44.12
N THR A 269 19.91 -7.70 42.86
CA THR A 269 20.11 -9.10 42.46
C THR A 269 21.53 -9.43 41.99
N GLY A 270 22.36 -8.40 41.72
CA GLY A 270 23.64 -8.57 41.05
C GLY A 270 23.54 -8.96 39.58
N ILE A 271 22.29 -9.01 39.00
CA ILE A 271 22.05 -9.50 37.67
C ILE A 271 21.68 -8.34 36.73
N LYS A 272 22.49 -8.15 35.68
CA LYS A 272 22.18 -7.25 34.58
C LYS A 272 21.17 -7.93 33.65
N VAL A 273 19.96 -7.37 33.56
CA VAL A 273 18.83 -7.96 32.85
C VAL A 273 18.74 -7.42 31.41
N GLU A 274 18.72 -8.34 30.46
CA GLU A 274 18.31 -8.11 29.07
C GLU A 274 16.87 -8.62 28.88
N ILE A 275 15.94 -7.70 28.78
CA ILE A 275 14.49 -7.95 28.93
C ILE A 275 13.87 -8.85 27.84
N TRP A 276 14.55 -8.99 26.69
CA TRP A 276 14.11 -9.85 25.58
C TRP A 276 14.89 -11.16 25.49
N ALA A 277 16.04 -11.27 26.19
CA ALA A 277 16.85 -12.49 26.19
C ALA A 277 16.35 -13.48 27.24
N ALA A 278 15.87 -14.64 26.80
CA ALA A 278 15.34 -15.68 27.68
C ALA A 278 16.37 -16.14 28.73
N ASP A 279 17.64 -16.29 28.34
CA ASP A 279 18.74 -16.71 29.22
C ASP A 279 19.04 -15.68 30.29
N SER A 280 18.88 -14.39 30.00
CA SER A 280 19.06 -13.34 31.00
C SER A 280 17.94 -13.36 32.03
N ILE A 281 16.69 -13.59 31.59
CA ILE A 281 15.55 -13.70 32.51
C ILE A 281 15.61 -15.01 33.32
N GLN A 282 16.14 -16.09 32.73
CA GLN A 282 16.36 -17.34 33.46
C GLN A 282 17.24 -17.15 34.68
N LYS A 283 18.25 -16.25 34.63
CA LYS A 283 19.09 -15.92 35.81
C LYS A 283 18.24 -15.31 36.94
N ILE A 284 17.24 -14.47 36.59
CA ILE A 284 16.31 -13.92 37.60
C ILE A 284 15.39 -15.02 38.15
N LEU A 285 14.87 -15.91 37.28
CA LEU A 285 14.06 -17.03 37.76
C LEU A 285 14.82 -17.92 38.76
N ASN A 286 16.07 -18.27 38.43
CA ASN A 286 16.91 -19.07 39.27
C ASN A 286 17.24 -18.34 40.60
N HIS A 287 17.62 -17.07 40.54
CA HIS A 287 17.91 -16.25 41.71
C HIS A 287 16.70 -16.14 42.66
N GLN A 288 15.51 -16.07 42.11
CA GLN A 288 14.25 -15.96 42.83
C GLN A 288 13.61 -17.32 43.16
N LYS A 289 14.27 -18.46 42.79
CA LYS A 289 13.80 -19.83 42.96
C LYS A 289 12.36 -20.06 42.36
N ILE A 290 12.07 -19.44 41.21
CA ILE A 290 10.81 -19.56 40.51
C ILE A 290 10.88 -20.75 39.55
N THR A 291 9.96 -21.71 39.67
CA THR A 291 9.92 -22.96 38.91
C THR A 291 8.60 -23.19 38.20
N ASP A 292 7.56 -22.40 38.48
CA ASP A 292 6.17 -22.55 38.05
C ASP A 292 5.89 -21.98 36.62
N TYR A 293 6.87 -22.04 35.74
CA TYR A 293 6.73 -21.58 34.35
C TYR A 293 6.61 -22.75 33.35
N LYS A 294 5.86 -22.52 32.27
CA LYS A 294 5.81 -23.44 31.13
C LYS A 294 7.11 -23.39 30.33
N LYS A 295 7.56 -24.53 29.84
CA LYS A 295 8.71 -24.61 28.93
C LYS A 295 8.25 -24.54 27.49
N THR A 296 9.06 -23.90 26.61
CA THR A 296 8.81 -23.88 25.16
C THR A 296 9.13 -25.25 24.56
N PRO A 297 8.27 -25.83 23.70
CA PRO A 297 8.48 -27.18 23.16
C PRO A 297 9.80 -27.37 22.42
N LYS A 298 10.24 -26.34 21.66
CA LYS A 298 11.45 -26.44 20.81
C LYS A 298 12.76 -26.26 21.56
N SER A 299 12.82 -25.41 22.59
CA SER A 299 14.10 -25.04 23.23
C SER A 299 14.17 -25.39 24.70
N GLY A 300 13.11 -25.91 25.31
CA GLY A 300 13.04 -26.21 26.75
C GLY A 300 13.15 -24.98 27.67
N ARG A 301 13.23 -23.79 27.13
CA ARG A 301 13.36 -22.52 27.88
C ARG A 301 12.02 -22.09 28.47
N ALA A 302 12.08 -21.24 29.51
CA ALA A 302 10.88 -20.66 30.11
C ALA A 302 10.04 -19.90 29.08
N SER A 303 8.75 -20.20 29.02
CA SER A 303 7.77 -19.47 28.21
C SER A 303 7.29 -18.23 28.97
N LEU A 304 7.84 -17.08 28.65
CA LEU A 304 7.65 -15.81 29.35
C LEU A 304 6.60 -14.95 28.61
N SER A 305 5.36 -15.46 28.54
CA SER A 305 4.25 -14.70 27.94
C SER A 305 3.97 -13.43 28.74
N LYS A 306 3.36 -12.42 28.07
CA LYS A 306 2.94 -11.18 28.73
C LYS A 306 2.06 -11.47 29.92
N GLN A 307 1.03 -12.31 29.75
CA GLN A 307 0.09 -12.68 30.79
C GLN A 307 0.79 -13.31 32.00
N TYR A 308 1.71 -14.26 31.77
CA TYR A 308 2.48 -14.90 32.87
C TYR A 308 3.28 -13.86 33.67
N LEU A 309 4.02 -12.99 32.98
CA LEU A 309 4.85 -11.97 33.63
C LEU A 309 4.02 -10.94 34.41
N GLU A 310 2.86 -10.54 33.91
CA GLU A 310 1.99 -9.53 34.55
C GLU A 310 1.20 -10.08 35.75
N SER A 311 0.75 -11.34 35.66
CA SER A 311 -0.06 -11.99 36.71
C SER A 311 0.74 -12.62 37.85
N HIS A 312 2.06 -12.79 37.66
CA HIS A 312 2.90 -13.47 38.64
C HIS A 312 3.07 -12.64 39.94
N SER A 313 3.09 -13.29 41.11
CA SER A 313 3.25 -12.62 42.41
C SER A 313 4.63 -11.97 42.59
N ASN A 314 5.68 -12.51 41.94
CA ASN A 314 7.05 -12.01 42.06
C ASN A 314 7.23 -10.64 41.43
N ILE A 315 7.79 -9.69 42.21
CA ILE A 315 7.97 -8.30 41.79
C ILE A 315 8.88 -8.14 40.57
N TYR A 316 9.95 -8.98 40.46
CA TYR A 316 10.91 -8.86 39.36
C TYR A 316 10.28 -9.25 38.02
N LEU A 317 9.41 -10.26 37.98
CA LEU A 317 8.69 -10.65 36.77
C LEU A 317 7.73 -9.54 36.30
N ARG A 318 6.99 -8.92 37.23
CA ARG A 318 6.14 -7.76 36.92
C ARG A 318 6.95 -6.55 36.47
N LEU A 319 8.14 -6.32 37.02
CA LEU A 319 9.04 -5.28 36.55
C LEU A 319 9.56 -5.57 35.15
N ILE A 320 9.87 -6.83 34.81
CA ILE A 320 10.25 -7.22 33.45
C ILE A 320 9.09 -7.00 32.47
N ALA A 321 7.85 -7.33 32.83
CA ALA A 321 6.67 -7.01 32.01
C ALA A 321 6.55 -5.52 31.75
N ARG A 322 6.71 -4.71 32.78
CA ARG A 322 6.69 -3.23 32.67
C ARG A 322 7.82 -2.68 31.80
N LEU A 323 9.01 -3.22 31.92
CA LEU A 323 10.17 -2.88 31.07
C LEU A 323 9.92 -3.20 29.60
N ARG A 324 9.33 -4.36 29.31
CA ARG A 324 8.93 -4.75 27.95
C ARG A 324 7.84 -3.81 27.40
N ALA A 325 6.89 -3.39 28.23
CA ALA A 325 5.87 -2.42 27.85
C ALA A 325 6.50 -1.05 27.52
N TYR A 326 7.42 -0.57 28.36
CA TYR A 326 8.15 0.69 28.09
C TYR A 326 8.98 0.59 26.81
N ASP A 327 9.70 -0.52 26.61
CA ASP A 327 10.50 -0.75 25.42
C ASP A 327 9.65 -0.70 24.15
N LYS A 328 8.49 -1.35 24.17
CA LYS A 328 7.54 -1.33 23.04
C LYS A 328 6.97 0.09 22.82
N LEU A 329 6.59 0.81 23.88
CA LEU A 329 6.11 2.18 23.76
C LEU A 329 7.18 3.10 23.15
N ILE A 330 8.43 3.00 23.59
CA ILE A 330 9.52 3.81 23.07
C ILE A 330 9.82 3.47 21.61
N ASN A 331 10.10 2.20 21.33
CA ASN A 331 10.69 1.80 20.04
C ASN A 331 9.64 1.68 18.93
N VAL A 332 8.39 1.29 19.25
CA VAL A 332 7.32 1.10 18.25
C VAL A 332 6.45 2.35 18.16
N PHE A 333 5.87 2.80 19.28
CA PHE A 333 4.84 3.84 19.26
C PHE A 333 5.36 5.28 19.35
N VAL A 334 6.58 5.50 19.87
CA VAL A 334 7.18 6.83 19.89
C VAL A 334 8.20 6.95 18.76
N ARG A 335 9.40 6.38 18.94
CA ARG A 335 10.50 6.49 17.97
C ARG A 335 10.20 5.81 16.63
N GLY A 336 9.45 4.70 16.65
CA GLY A 336 9.02 4.00 15.44
C GLY A 336 8.10 4.86 14.58
N LEU A 337 7.08 5.49 15.17
CA LEU A 337 6.16 6.38 14.45
C LEU A 337 6.82 7.70 13.99
N LEU A 338 7.77 8.24 14.77
CA LEU A 338 8.47 9.46 14.39
C LEU A 338 9.28 9.34 13.09
N LYS A 339 9.66 8.13 12.68
CA LYS A 339 10.33 7.87 11.40
C LYS A 339 9.45 8.19 10.20
N PHE A 340 8.12 8.13 10.37
CA PHE A 340 7.14 8.39 9.31
C PHE A 340 6.63 9.83 9.32
N VAL A 341 7.17 10.70 10.21
CA VAL A 341 6.73 12.09 10.25
C VAL A 341 7.38 12.87 9.12
N HIS A 342 6.54 13.41 8.25
CA HIS A 342 6.91 14.34 7.19
C HIS A 342 6.19 15.68 7.42
N ASN A 343 6.93 16.78 7.50
CA ASN A 343 6.38 18.13 7.76
C ASN A 343 5.41 18.18 8.96
N GLY A 344 5.76 17.50 10.06
CA GLY A 344 4.94 17.47 11.28
C GLY A 344 3.68 16.59 11.20
N ARG A 345 3.57 15.73 10.18
CA ARG A 345 2.41 14.85 9.96
C ARG A 345 2.84 13.43 9.61
N ILE A 346 2.00 12.47 9.95
CA ILE A 346 2.09 11.08 9.50
C ILE A 346 1.00 10.86 8.46
N HIS A 347 1.37 10.24 7.35
CA HIS A 347 0.50 9.93 6.23
C HIS A 347 0.32 8.41 6.15
N ALA A 348 -0.76 7.92 6.75
CA ALA A 348 -1.07 6.49 6.75
C ALA A 348 -1.53 6.02 5.38
N GLU A 349 -1.24 4.77 5.06
CA GLU A 349 -1.89 4.09 3.94
C GLU A 349 -3.31 3.69 4.34
N ILE A 350 -4.25 3.91 3.42
CA ILE A 350 -5.67 3.60 3.63
C ILE A 350 -6.05 2.52 2.63
N ASN A 351 -6.45 1.36 3.14
CA ASN A 351 -6.81 0.22 2.33
C ASN A 351 -8.33 -0.01 2.39
N GLN A 352 -9.00 0.01 1.24
CA GLN A 352 -10.46 -0.20 1.13
C GLN A 352 -10.84 -1.69 0.99
N ILE A 353 -9.89 -2.58 0.72
CA ILE A 353 -10.21 -3.97 0.37
C ILE A 353 -10.31 -4.87 1.60
N ARG A 354 -9.36 -4.74 2.55
CA ARG A 354 -9.33 -5.51 3.80
C ARG A 354 -8.26 -4.99 4.75
N SER A 355 -8.36 -5.33 6.02
CA SER A 355 -7.26 -5.11 6.95
C SER A 355 -6.11 -6.08 6.68
N GLU A 356 -4.89 -5.64 6.88
CA GLU A 356 -3.66 -6.42 6.61
C GLU A 356 -3.58 -7.76 7.36
N LYS A 357 -4.35 -7.92 8.42
CA LYS A 357 -4.34 -9.11 9.29
C LYS A 357 -5.70 -9.86 9.38
N GLY A 358 -6.60 -9.65 8.43
CA GLY A 358 -7.90 -10.31 8.45
C GLY A 358 -8.71 -10.03 9.72
N GLY A 359 -8.42 -8.94 10.42
CA GLY A 359 -9.20 -8.48 11.54
C GLY A 359 -10.49 -7.86 11.04
N THR A 360 -11.60 -8.38 11.51
CA THR A 360 -12.92 -7.76 11.40
C THR A 360 -12.95 -6.44 12.14
#